data_1e7ea550e8954e36f0ac1d0d837f42a2
#
_entry.id   1e7ea550e8954e36f0ac1d0d837f42a2
#
_cell.length_a   1.000
_cell.length_b   1.000
_cell.length_c   1.000
_cell.angle_alpha   90.00
_cell.angle_beta   90.00
_cell.angle_gamma   90.00
#
_symmetry.space_group_name_H-M   'P 1'
#
loop_
_entity.id
_entity.type
_entity.pdbx_description
1 polymer ?
#
loop_
_entity_poly.entity_id
_entity_poly.type
_entity_poly.pdbx_seq_one_letter_code
_entity_poly.pdbx_strand_id
1 'polypeptide(L)'
;MTYWKDENRYNVPDNVVASWLYPGGLLVTSANNFGNGAGNSRKFYGDRGTLAVDNWHAPTYSAEGGPRRDGRIRGRQEVTPIERPDHFLDWLQCMRTGARPHAPIDAGFQHAVAVLMAVTSYDTGRKITYDPRRRILAPV
;
A
#
# COMPACT_ATOMS: atom_id res chain seq x y z
N MET A 1 13.80 -12.59 5.29
CA MET A 1 14.30 -11.30 4.81
C MET A 1 15.71 -11.50 4.30
N THR A 2 15.99 -11.08 3.08
CA THR A 2 17.32 -11.21 2.46
C THR A 2 17.88 -9.81 2.23
N TYR A 3 19.18 -9.71 2.30
CA TYR A 3 19.89 -8.49 1.98
C TYR A 3 20.63 -8.70 0.66
N TRP A 4 20.79 -7.66 -0.12
CA TRP A 4 21.62 -7.71 -1.31
C TRP A 4 23.07 -8.10 -0.90
N LYS A 5 23.70 -8.96 -1.67
CA LYS A 5 24.99 -9.59 -1.32
C LYS A 5 26.17 -8.62 -1.09
N ASP A 6 26.03 -7.37 -1.41
CA ASP A 6 27.05 -6.37 -1.15
C ASP A 6 26.87 -5.77 0.26
N GLU A 7 27.32 -6.50 1.26
CA GLU A 7 27.18 -6.21 2.68
C GLU A 7 27.68 -4.83 3.11
N ASN A 8 28.48 -4.16 2.28
CA ASN A 8 29.07 -2.87 2.59
C ASN A 8 28.29 -1.67 2.04
N ARG A 9 27.27 -1.88 1.23
CA ARG A 9 26.53 -0.80 0.56
C ARG A 9 25.10 -0.58 1.04
N TYR A 10 24.46 -1.62 1.56
CA TYR A 10 23.04 -1.58 1.88
C TYR A 10 22.79 -2.05 3.30
N ASN A 11 22.15 -1.21 4.09
CA ASN A 11 21.74 -1.49 5.46
C ASN A 11 20.22 -1.71 5.58
N VAL A 12 19.53 -1.84 4.46
CA VAL A 12 18.10 -2.11 4.38
C VAL A 12 17.84 -3.43 3.67
N PRO A 13 16.80 -4.17 4.05
CA PRO A 13 16.46 -5.44 3.41
C PRO A 13 16.01 -5.24 1.96
N ASP A 14 16.43 -6.14 1.08
CA ASP A 14 16.06 -6.17 -0.33
C ASP A 14 14.72 -6.88 -0.60
N ASN A 15 14.26 -7.69 0.35
CA ASN A 15 12.95 -8.35 0.28
C ASN A 15 12.19 -8.13 1.58
N VAL A 16 11.05 -7.46 1.49
CA VAL A 16 10.16 -7.17 2.63
C VAL A 16 8.72 -7.53 2.30
N VAL A 17 8.09 -8.28 3.19
CA VAL A 17 6.64 -8.50 3.15
C VAL A 17 6.02 -7.92 4.40
N ALA A 18 5.03 -7.05 4.20
CA ALA A 18 4.26 -6.47 5.29
C ALA A 18 2.76 -6.69 5.10
N SER A 19 2.04 -6.82 6.21
CA SER A 19 0.60 -6.99 6.22
C SER A 19 -0.02 -6.02 7.22
N TRP A 20 -1.11 -5.35 6.82
CA TRP A 20 -1.87 -4.44 7.65
C TRP A 20 -3.31 -4.92 7.75
N LEU A 21 -3.80 -5.06 8.97
CA LEU A 21 -5.20 -5.33 9.24
C LEU A 21 -5.88 -4.02 9.64
N TYR A 22 -6.79 -3.56 8.81
CA TYR A 22 -7.59 -2.36 9.05
C TYR A 22 -8.84 -2.66 9.89
N PRO A 23 -9.39 -1.64 10.59
CA PRO A 23 -10.71 -1.77 11.19
C PRO A 23 -11.74 -2.22 10.15
N GLY A 24 -12.62 -3.15 10.54
CA GLY A 24 -13.61 -3.72 9.63
C GLY A 24 -13.12 -4.96 8.85
N GLY A 25 -11.89 -5.43 9.10
CA GLY A 25 -11.41 -6.71 8.56
C GLY A 25 -10.73 -6.63 7.20
N LEU A 26 -10.52 -5.43 6.62
CA LEU A 26 -9.74 -5.29 5.40
C LEU A 26 -8.28 -5.64 5.67
N LEU A 27 -7.77 -6.64 4.99
CA LEU A 27 -6.36 -7.02 4.99
C LEU A 27 -5.67 -6.44 3.75
N VAL A 28 -4.56 -5.74 3.98
CA VAL A 28 -3.68 -5.24 2.92
C VAL A 28 -2.32 -5.91 3.06
N THR A 29 -1.77 -6.38 1.94
CA THR A 29 -0.40 -6.93 1.89
C THR A 29 0.44 -6.17 0.88
N SER A 30 1.71 -6.01 1.19
CA SER A 30 2.72 -5.48 0.27
C SER A 30 3.97 -6.35 0.33
N ALA A 31 4.43 -6.80 -0.82
CA ALA A 31 5.72 -7.45 -0.97
C ALA A 31 6.60 -6.58 -1.87
N ASN A 32 7.76 -6.25 -1.39
CA ASN A 32 8.79 -5.54 -2.14
C ASN A 32 9.97 -6.48 -2.34
N ASN A 33 10.27 -6.80 -3.59
CA ASN A 33 11.32 -7.74 -3.96
C ASN A 33 12.30 -7.06 -4.90
N PHE A 34 13.41 -6.60 -4.36
CA PHE A 34 14.51 -6.01 -5.15
C PHE A 34 15.61 -7.03 -5.46
N GLY A 35 15.68 -8.11 -4.68
CA GLY A 35 16.70 -9.14 -4.81
C GLY A 35 16.38 -10.25 -5.81
N ASN A 36 15.21 -10.24 -6.45
CA ASN A 36 14.81 -11.27 -7.43
C ASN A 36 13.78 -10.74 -8.44
N GLY A 37 13.50 -11.55 -9.46
CA GLY A 37 12.58 -11.22 -10.54
C GLY A 37 11.09 -11.35 -10.24
N ALA A 38 10.68 -11.66 -9.00
CA ALA A 38 9.27 -11.78 -8.64
C ALA A 38 8.51 -10.44 -8.68
N GLY A 39 9.26 -9.33 -8.61
CA GLY A 39 8.67 -7.99 -8.63
C GLY A 39 7.95 -7.62 -7.33
N ASN A 40 7.33 -6.46 -7.35
CA ASN A 40 6.57 -5.95 -6.22
C ASN A 40 5.10 -6.34 -6.34
N SER A 41 4.45 -6.63 -5.21
CA SER A 41 3.05 -7.00 -5.15
C SER A 41 2.34 -6.22 -4.05
N ARG A 42 1.14 -5.71 -4.35
CA ARG A 42 0.26 -5.03 -3.40
C ARG A 42 -1.16 -5.51 -3.59
N LYS A 43 -1.74 -6.05 -2.52
CA LYS A 43 -3.09 -6.62 -2.56
C LYS A 43 -3.94 -6.12 -1.39
N PHE A 44 -5.19 -5.85 -1.69
CA PHE A 44 -6.23 -5.44 -0.75
C PHE A 44 -7.30 -6.51 -0.74
N TYR A 45 -7.42 -7.23 0.38
CA TYR A 45 -8.36 -8.34 0.52
C TYR A 45 -9.61 -7.87 1.26
N GLY A 46 -10.69 -7.73 0.54
CA GLY A 46 -12.02 -7.41 1.08
C GLY A 46 -12.91 -8.64 1.16
N ASP A 47 -14.08 -8.48 1.77
CA ASP A 47 -15.10 -9.54 1.91
C ASP A 47 -15.81 -9.89 0.59
N ARG A 48 -15.70 -9.06 -0.42
CA ARG A 48 -16.35 -9.23 -1.74
C ARG A 48 -15.37 -9.52 -2.87
N GLY A 49 -14.11 -9.26 -2.67
CA GLY A 49 -13.08 -9.47 -3.69
C GLY A 49 -11.72 -8.92 -3.28
N THR A 50 -10.75 -9.15 -4.15
CA THR A 50 -9.38 -8.70 -4.00
C THR A 50 -9.05 -7.67 -5.07
N LEU A 51 -8.49 -6.52 -4.66
CA LEU A 51 -7.84 -5.56 -5.54
C LEU A 51 -6.34 -5.85 -5.55
N ALA A 52 -5.79 -6.11 -6.72
CA ALA A 52 -4.36 -6.28 -6.95
C ALA A 52 -3.79 -5.06 -7.70
N VAL A 53 -2.76 -4.44 -7.12
CA VAL A 53 -2.07 -3.27 -7.67
C VAL A 53 -0.60 -3.62 -7.91
N ASP A 54 -0.36 -4.81 -8.45
CA ASP A 54 0.99 -5.27 -8.81
C ASP A 54 1.52 -4.49 -10.02
N ASN A 55 0.62 -4.14 -10.94
CA ASN A 55 0.86 -3.20 -12.02
C ASN A 55 0.04 -1.92 -11.79
N TRP A 56 0.72 -0.81 -11.58
CA TRP A 56 0.09 0.51 -11.37
C TRP A 56 -0.71 1.02 -12.57
N HIS A 57 -0.33 0.60 -13.79
CA HIS A 57 -0.99 1.02 -15.02
C HIS A 57 -2.21 0.15 -15.35
N ALA A 58 -2.29 -1.05 -14.80
CA ALA A 58 -3.38 -1.99 -15.02
C ALA A 58 -3.73 -2.72 -13.72
N PRO A 59 -4.21 -2.02 -12.68
CA PRO A 59 -4.68 -2.68 -11.47
C PRO A 59 -5.91 -3.53 -11.79
N THR A 60 -6.04 -4.66 -11.10
CA THR A 60 -7.15 -5.60 -11.33
C THR A 60 -7.90 -5.88 -10.04
N TYR A 61 -9.18 -6.14 -10.16
CA TYR A 61 -9.97 -6.71 -9.09
C TYR A 61 -10.61 -8.02 -9.51
N SER A 62 -10.75 -8.93 -8.54
CA SER A 62 -11.37 -10.24 -8.75
C SER A 62 -12.37 -10.54 -7.66
N ALA A 63 -13.45 -11.27 -8.04
CA ALA A 63 -14.40 -11.75 -7.06
C ALA A 63 -13.78 -12.88 -6.24
N GLU A 64 -13.99 -12.85 -4.94
CA GLU A 64 -13.66 -13.96 -4.05
C GLU A 64 -14.85 -14.89 -3.84
N GLY A 65 -14.56 -16.17 -3.59
CA GLY A 65 -15.57 -17.22 -3.42
C GLY A 65 -16.24 -17.25 -2.04
N GLY A 66 -16.40 -16.11 -1.37
CA GLY A 66 -16.98 -16.05 -0.05
C GLY A 66 -18.50 -16.18 0.00
N PRO A 67 -19.10 -16.34 1.20
CA PRO A 67 -20.55 -16.52 1.38
C PRO A 67 -21.37 -15.27 0.99
N ARG A 68 -20.73 -14.11 0.81
CA ARG A 68 -21.37 -12.85 0.42
C ARG A 68 -21.22 -12.55 -1.07
N ARG A 69 -21.56 -13.50 -1.91
CA ARG A 69 -21.61 -13.27 -3.37
C ARG A 69 -22.81 -12.39 -3.71
N ASP A 70 -22.62 -11.08 -3.76
CA ASP A 70 -23.69 -10.17 -4.21
C ASP A 70 -23.79 -10.03 -5.74
N GLY A 71 -22.97 -10.77 -6.48
CA GLY A 71 -22.99 -10.84 -7.94
C GLY A 71 -22.49 -9.58 -8.67
N ARG A 72 -22.03 -8.55 -7.97
CA ARG A 72 -21.57 -7.30 -8.57
C ARG A 72 -20.22 -7.42 -9.23
N ILE A 73 -19.33 -8.25 -8.64
CA ILE A 73 -18.00 -8.52 -9.19
C ILE A 73 -18.02 -9.94 -9.75
N ARG A 74 -17.74 -10.09 -11.03
CA ARG A 74 -17.67 -11.39 -11.70
C ARG A 74 -16.31 -11.57 -12.36
N GLY A 75 -15.59 -12.63 -11.95
CA GLY A 75 -14.28 -12.95 -12.49
C GLY A 75 -13.24 -11.87 -12.16
N ARG A 76 -12.22 -11.79 -13.01
CA ARG A 76 -11.15 -10.78 -12.92
C ARG A 76 -11.44 -9.66 -13.91
N GLN A 77 -11.32 -8.42 -13.47
CA GLN A 77 -11.56 -7.23 -14.27
C GLN A 77 -10.43 -6.23 -14.05
N GLU A 78 -10.14 -5.43 -15.06
CA GLU A 78 -9.22 -4.30 -14.93
C GLU A 78 -9.94 -3.07 -14.36
N VAL A 79 -9.24 -2.30 -13.56
CA VAL A 79 -9.73 -1.01 -13.06
C VAL A 79 -9.46 0.03 -14.13
N THR A 80 -10.49 0.73 -14.57
CA THR A 80 -10.34 1.87 -15.48
C THR A 80 -9.61 3.00 -14.76
N PRO A 81 -8.45 3.44 -15.25
CA PRO A 81 -7.73 4.56 -14.68
C PRO A 81 -8.56 5.84 -14.71
N ILE A 82 -8.45 6.67 -13.69
CA ILE A 82 -8.94 8.04 -13.70
C ILE A 82 -7.81 8.92 -14.24
N GLU A 83 -8.05 9.63 -15.34
CA GLU A 83 -7.09 10.59 -15.85
C GLU A 83 -6.84 11.70 -14.82
N ARG A 84 -5.58 11.99 -14.60
CA ARG A 84 -5.14 13.05 -13.69
C ARG A 84 -3.99 13.80 -14.34
N PRO A 85 -3.83 15.09 -14.03
CA PRO A 85 -2.68 15.85 -14.50
C PRO A 85 -1.38 15.24 -13.98
N ASP A 86 -0.29 15.55 -14.65
CA ASP A 86 1.05 15.21 -14.16
C ASP A 86 1.21 15.70 -12.71
N HIS A 87 1.81 14.87 -11.87
CA HIS A 87 1.88 15.11 -10.43
C HIS A 87 2.61 16.42 -10.07
N PHE A 88 3.72 16.73 -10.75
CA PHE A 88 4.46 17.96 -10.52
C PHE A 88 3.74 19.17 -11.08
N LEU A 89 3.09 19.02 -12.23
CA LEU A 89 2.30 20.09 -12.82
C LEU A 89 1.10 20.45 -11.93
N ASP A 90 0.39 19.45 -11.41
CA ASP A 90 -0.70 19.65 -10.45
C ASP A 90 -0.21 20.42 -9.21
N TRP A 91 0.92 20.01 -8.64
CA TRP A 91 1.52 20.68 -7.49
C TRP A 91 1.89 22.14 -7.78
N LEU A 92 2.55 22.41 -8.91
CA LEU A 92 2.91 23.77 -9.33
C LEU A 92 1.67 24.64 -9.56
N GLN A 93 0.62 24.10 -10.18
CA GLN A 93 -0.64 24.80 -10.36
C GLN A 93 -1.32 25.13 -9.04
N CYS A 94 -1.34 24.17 -8.12
CA CYS A 94 -1.89 24.38 -6.79
C CYS A 94 -1.14 25.43 -5.98
N MET A 95 0.18 25.51 -6.09
CA MET A 95 0.97 26.60 -5.47
C MET A 95 0.59 27.98 -6.02
N ARG A 96 0.27 28.08 -7.31
CA ARG A 96 -0.11 29.36 -7.95
C ARG A 96 -1.53 29.79 -7.61
N THR A 97 -2.42 28.84 -7.45
CA THR A 97 -3.86 29.09 -7.32
C THR A 97 -4.38 28.98 -5.87
N GLY A 98 -3.60 28.42 -4.96
CA GLY A 98 -4.05 28.06 -3.62
C GLY A 98 -5.02 26.87 -3.57
N ALA A 99 -5.18 26.13 -4.70
CA ALA A 99 -6.03 24.96 -4.75
C ALA A 99 -5.41 23.76 -4.00
N ARG A 100 -6.25 22.80 -3.64
CA ARG A 100 -5.78 21.56 -3.02
C ARG A 100 -5.26 20.59 -4.09
N PRO A 101 -4.03 20.07 -3.99
CA PRO A 101 -3.50 19.12 -4.96
C PRO A 101 -4.21 17.76 -4.89
N HIS A 102 -4.15 16.99 -5.97
CA HIS A 102 -4.69 15.63 -6.03
C HIS A 102 -3.99 14.67 -5.06
N ALA A 103 -2.71 14.92 -4.74
CA ALA A 103 -1.97 14.22 -3.69
C ALA A 103 -1.73 15.16 -2.49
N PRO A 104 -2.74 15.37 -1.63
CA PRO A 104 -2.62 16.28 -0.50
C PRO A 104 -1.80 15.66 0.62
N ILE A 105 -1.36 16.50 1.55
CA ILE A 105 -0.55 16.07 2.71
C ILE A 105 -1.22 14.96 3.53
N ASP A 106 -2.56 14.97 3.61
CA ASP A 106 -3.31 13.94 4.35
C ASP A 106 -3.10 12.54 3.74
N ALA A 107 -3.11 12.43 2.41
CA ALA A 107 -2.84 11.17 1.71
C ALA A 107 -1.38 10.73 1.93
N GLY A 108 -0.43 11.66 1.83
CA GLY A 108 0.97 11.40 2.14
C GLY A 108 1.20 10.94 3.58
N PHE A 109 0.53 11.58 4.52
CA PHE A 109 0.59 11.21 5.94
C PHE A 109 0.06 9.79 6.19
N GLN A 110 -1.10 9.44 5.63
CA GLN A 110 -1.68 8.10 5.77
C GLN A 110 -0.76 7.01 5.19
N HIS A 111 -0.17 7.28 4.03
CA HIS A 111 0.81 6.38 3.43
C HIS A 111 2.06 6.23 4.31
N ALA A 112 2.60 7.33 4.84
CA ALA A 112 3.77 7.33 5.71
C ALA A 112 3.53 6.53 7.00
N VAL A 113 2.33 6.63 7.59
CA VAL A 113 1.96 5.81 8.77
C VAL A 113 2.08 4.33 8.47
N ALA A 114 1.54 3.85 7.35
CA ALA A 114 1.62 2.44 6.98
C ALA A 114 3.08 1.98 6.80
N VAL A 115 3.91 2.79 6.14
CA VAL A 115 5.34 2.51 5.96
C VAL A 115 6.05 2.45 7.32
N LEU A 116 5.82 3.45 8.19
CA LEU A 116 6.44 3.50 9.51
C LEU A 116 6.00 2.32 10.39
N MET A 117 4.75 1.87 10.31
CA MET A 117 4.30 0.66 11.00
C MET A 117 5.13 -0.56 10.56
N ALA A 118 5.35 -0.73 9.26
CA ALA A 118 6.15 -1.84 8.74
C ALA A 118 7.61 -1.77 9.20
N VAL A 119 8.23 -0.60 9.11
CA VAL A 119 9.62 -0.38 9.55
C VAL A 119 9.76 -0.64 11.05
N THR A 120 8.88 -0.04 11.86
CA THR A 120 8.92 -0.24 13.32
C THR A 120 8.67 -1.70 13.71
N SER A 121 7.79 -2.40 12.98
CA SER A 121 7.57 -3.85 13.19
C SER A 121 8.83 -4.66 12.88
N TYR A 122 9.51 -4.29 11.80
CA TYR A 122 10.78 -4.93 11.44
C TYR A 122 11.86 -4.71 12.50
N ASP A 123 12.07 -3.45 12.91
CA ASP A 123 13.11 -3.09 13.86
C ASP A 123 12.88 -3.67 15.26
N THR A 124 11.63 -3.78 15.69
CA THR A 124 11.27 -4.27 17.02
C THR A 124 10.96 -5.77 17.07
N GLY A 125 10.74 -6.42 15.92
CA GLY A 125 10.25 -7.80 15.82
C GLY A 125 8.83 -8.00 16.38
N ARG A 126 8.06 -6.92 16.56
CA ARG A 126 6.73 -6.93 17.18
C ARG A 126 5.65 -6.44 16.23
N LYS A 127 4.42 -6.87 16.48
CA LYS A 127 3.25 -6.28 15.84
C LYS A 127 3.08 -4.84 16.31
N ILE A 128 2.77 -3.93 15.38
CA ILE A 128 2.58 -2.51 15.65
C ILE A 128 1.12 -2.13 15.43
N THR A 129 0.58 -1.32 16.34
CA THR A 129 -0.72 -0.67 16.20
C THR A 129 -0.54 0.82 16.02
N TYR A 130 -1.52 1.46 15.37
CA TYR A 130 -1.60 2.90 15.21
C TYR A 130 -2.87 3.43 15.89
N ASP A 131 -2.70 4.40 16.78
CA ASP A 131 -3.80 5.18 17.36
C ASP A 131 -4.01 6.47 16.53
N PRO A 132 -5.08 6.58 15.73
CA PRO A 132 -5.29 7.75 14.88
C PRO A 132 -5.64 9.02 15.65
N ARG A 133 -6.17 8.91 16.87
CA ARG A 133 -6.50 10.09 17.70
C ARG A 133 -5.25 10.70 18.30
N ARG A 134 -4.35 9.87 18.80
CA ARG A 134 -3.09 10.31 19.42
C ARG A 134 -1.95 10.43 18.41
N ARG A 135 -2.13 9.90 17.21
CA ARG A 135 -1.09 9.78 16.15
C ARG A 135 0.17 9.06 16.64
N ILE A 136 0.00 7.97 17.39
CA ILE A 136 1.09 7.21 17.99
C ILE A 136 1.11 5.80 17.42
N LEU A 137 2.33 5.32 17.13
CA LEU A 137 2.63 3.91 16.88
C LEU A 137 3.03 3.24 18.20
N ALA A 138 2.50 2.06 18.48
CA ALA A 138 2.83 1.29 19.67
C ALA A 138 2.97 -0.20 19.34
N PRO A 139 3.99 -0.88 19.90
CA PRO A 139 4.10 -2.33 19.83
C PRO A 139 3.02 -2.98 20.70
N VAL A 140 2.55 -4.14 20.21
CA VAL A 140 1.58 -5.00 20.90
C VAL A 140 2.26 -6.30 21.33
#